data_093df0e8e18652e8d9ebde7859353dcf
#
_entry.id   093df0e8e18652e8d9ebde7859353dcf
#
_cell.length_a   1.000
_cell.length_b   1.000
_cell.length_c   1.000
_cell.angle_alpha   90.00
_cell.angle_beta   90.00
_cell.angle_gamma   90.00
#
_symmetry.space_group_name_H-M   'P 1'
#
loop_
_entity.id
_entity.type
_entity.pdbx_description
1 polymer ?
#
loop_
_entity_poly.entity_id
_entity_poly.type
_entity_poly.pdbx_seq_one_letter_code
_entity_poly.pdbx_strand_id
1 'polypeptide(L)'
;MLPFRSGRARFPGATAALFSLAFVTCAVLAGDKTATPDSKLKPKTRPRPEEGVTNIPIPTGHDAKGLVLPEFDLQGRLRGKLEAGVSRRVDEEHIEFKEVKFTTFVPETEKPDLEISMTASVFNLKTQVLNSDVRSTVRRSDFEISGDKMEFEMLTRKGTLIGNVKMVVRGKARTTGDESQ
;
A
#
# COMPACT_ATOMS: atom_id res chain seq x y z
N MET A 1 0.17 -55.02 6.23
CA MET A 1 0.86 -55.52 7.43
C MET A 1 2.36 -55.31 7.25
N LEU A 2 2.91 -54.25 7.85
CA LEU A 2 4.34 -54.11 8.16
C LEU A 2 4.52 -52.74 8.84
N PRO A 3 5.36 -52.58 9.88
CA PRO A 3 5.17 -51.62 10.93
C PRO A 3 6.02 -50.34 10.80
N PHE A 4 5.45 -49.35 11.39
CA PHE A 4 5.99 -48.05 11.75
C PHE A 4 7.24 -48.15 12.64
N ARG A 5 8.32 -47.47 12.29
CA ARG A 5 9.52 -47.38 13.11
C ARG A 5 9.80 -45.96 13.53
N SER A 6 9.47 -45.67 14.78
CA SER A 6 9.79 -44.44 15.46
C SER A 6 11.28 -44.37 15.79
N GLY A 7 11.89 -43.23 15.44
CA GLY A 7 13.25 -42.88 15.81
C GLY A 7 13.26 -41.65 16.71
N ARG A 8 13.37 -41.85 18.01
CA ARG A 8 13.69 -40.82 19.00
C ARG A 8 15.19 -40.54 18.98
N ALA A 9 15.59 -39.32 18.68
CA ALA A 9 16.93 -38.83 18.96
C ALA A 9 16.93 -38.05 20.28
N ARG A 10 17.65 -38.57 21.27
CA ARG A 10 17.97 -37.94 22.55
C ARG A 10 19.18 -37.01 22.33
N PHE A 11 19.13 -35.81 22.81
CA PHE A 11 20.30 -34.97 23.05
C PHE A 11 20.58 -34.93 24.55
N PRO A 12 21.82 -35.23 24.99
CA PRO A 12 22.28 -34.87 26.31
C PRO A 12 23.34 -33.77 26.26
N GLY A 13 23.45 -33.01 27.30
CA GLY A 13 24.67 -32.29 27.60
C GLY A 13 24.52 -30.85 28.03
N ALA A 14 24.29 -30.69 29.31
CA ALA A 14 24.50 -29.44 30.06
C ALA A 14 26.00 -29.18 30.21
N THR A 15 26.41 -27.92 30.03
CA THR A 15 27.59 -27.40 30.69
C THR A 15 27.36 -25.94 31.12
N ALA A 16 27.22 -25.78 32.38
CA ALA A 16 27.28 -24.51 33.08
C ALA A 16 28.73 -24.00 33.09
N ALA A 17 28.92 -22.73 32.73
CA ALA A 17 30.15 -22.01 33.05
C ALA A 17 29.76 -20.73 33.77
N LEU A 18 29.97 -20.77 35.10
CA LEU A 18 30.06 -19.64 35.99
C LEU A 18 31.31 -18.83 35.64
N PHE A 19 31.17 -17.52 35.39
CA PHE A 19 32.25 -16.58 35.52
C PHE A 19 31.85 -15.47 36.46
N SER A 20 32.61 -15.44 37.54
CA SER A 20 32.50 -14.57 38.70
C SER A 20 33.30 -13.28 38.49
N LEU A 21 32.73 -12.21 38.98
CA LEU A 21 33.35 -11.09 39.73
C LEU A 21 34.51 -10.29 39.10
N ALA A 22 34.24 -9.01 38.84
CA ALA A 22 35.15 -7.95 39.25
C ALA A 22 34.39 -6.63 39.42
N PHE A 23 34.18 -6.23 40.69
CA PHE A 23 33.86 -4.89 41.13
C PHE A 23 35.06 -3.99 40.87
N VAL A 24 34.87 -2.90 40.14
CA VAL A 24 35.73 -1.72 40.24
C VAL A 24 34.84 -0.52 40.52
N THR A 25 34.82 -0.13 41.76
CA THR A 25 34.36 1.18 42.22
C THR A 25 35.41 2.23 41.85
N CYS A 26 35.01 3.24 41.07
CA CYS A 26 35.74 4.50 41.03
C CYS A 26 34.72 5.63 41.19
N ALA A 27 34.64 6.16 42.39
CA ALA A 27 34.08 7.48 42.67
C ALA A 27 35.12 8.51 42.25
N VAL A 28 34.71 9.65 41.70
CA VAL A 28 35.20 10.99 42.03
C VAL A 28 34.55 12.06 41.12
N LEU A 29 33.90 13.03 41.81
CA LEU A 29 33.79 14.49 41.64
C LEU A 29 33.09 15.11 40.42
N ALA A 30 31.98 15.72 40.78
CA ALA A 30 31.52 17.12 40.58
C ALA A 30 32.18 17.93 39.44
N GLY A 31 31.32 18.43 38.55
CA GLY A 31 31.68 19.52 37.65
C GLY A 31 30.64 19.79 36.60
N ASP A 32 29.84 20.77 36.90
CA ASP A 32 29.32 21.81 36.03
C ASP A 32 28.20 21.53 35.00
N LYS A 33 27.27 22.43 35.08
CA LYS A 33 26.04 22.58 34.33
C LYS A 33 26.36 23.02 32.89
N THR A 34 25.96 22.21 31.90
CA THR A 34 25.63 22.78 30.59
C THR A 34 24.39 22.06 30.08
N ALA A 35 23.29 22.80 30.02
CA ALA A 35 22.01 22.35 29.49
C ALA A 35 22.14 22.17 27.99
N THR A 36 22.17 20.93 27.53
CA THR A 36 21.97 20.59 26.12
C THR A 36 20.49 20.21 25.95
N PRO A 37 19.73 20.85 25.05
CA PRO A 37 18.36 20.46 24.81
C PRO A 37 18.36 19.10 24.11
N ASP A 38 17.91 18.12 24.84
CA ASP A 38 17.72 16.74 24.41
C ASP A 38 16.60 16.70 23.36
N SER A 39 16.99 16.85 22.10
CA SER A 39 16.13 16.63 20.96
C SER A 39 15.90 15.12 20.82
N LYS A 40 14.98 14.59 21.62
CA LYS A 40 14.41 13.25 21.40
C LYS A 40 13.63 13.26 20.09
N LEU A 41 14.33 13.05 19.00
CA LEU A 41 13.73 12.57 17.77
C LEU A 41 13.10 11.21 18.08
N LYS A 42 11.78 11.22 18.35
CA LYS A 42 10.99 9.99 18.37
C LYS A 42 11.24 9.27 17.04
N PRO A 43 11.59 7.98 17.04
CA PRO A 43 11.68 7.21 15.82
C PRO A 43 10.34 7.33 15.09
N LYS A 44 10.34 7.86 13.88
CA LYS A 44 9.16 7.89 13.02
C LYS A 44 8.82 6.44 12.71
N THR A 45 7.91 5.86 13.47
CA THR A 45 7.42 4.49 13.27
C THR A 45 6.91 4.42 11.83
N ARG A 46 7.60 3.64 11.00
CA ARG A 46 7.12 3.35 9.65
C ARG A 46 5.79 2.62 9.81
N PRO A 47 4.73 3.03 9.09
CA PRO A 47 3.46 2.31 9.12
C PRO A 47 3.71 0.83 8.82
N ARG A 48 3.05 -0.05 9.59
CA ARG A 48 3.10 -1.48 9.36
C ARG A 48 2.44 -1.77 8.00
N PRO A 49 3.05 -2.55 7.10
CA PRO A 49 2.57 -2.73 5.72
C PRO A 49 1.20 -3.41 5.57
N GLU A 50 0.63 -3.92 6.67
CA GLU A 50 -0.64 -4.70 6.63
C GLU A 50 -1.92 -3.87 6.77
N GLU A 51 -1.82 -2.56 6.98
CA GLU A 51 -2.99 -1.75 7.36
C GLU A 51 -3.66 -0.98 6.22
N GLY A 52 -3.38 -1.28 4.96
CA GLY A 52 -4.04 -0.56 3.84
C GLY A 52 -3.98 0.97 4.01
N VAL A 53 -4.80 1.70 3.27
CA VAL A 53 -4.89 3.17 3.35
C VAL A 53 -5.85 3.59 4.48
N THR A 54 -5.60 3.17 5.72
CA THR A 54 -6.52 3.41 6.85
C THR A 54 -6.30 4.76 7.55
N ASN A 55 -5.10 5.32 7.46
CA ASN A 55 -4.77 6.56 8.17
C ASN A 55 -4.46 7.70 7.20
N ILE A 56 -5.50 8.30 6.63
CA ILE A 56 -5.36 9.51 5.83
C ILE A 56 -5.49 10.73 6.75
N PRO A 57 -4.45 11.56 6.91
CA PRO A 57 -4.42 12.66 7.87
C PRO A 57 -5.19 13.89 7.35
N ILE A 58 -6.47 13.73 7.01
CA ILE A 58 -7.37 14.82 6.62
C ILE A 58 -8.33 15.08 7.77
N PRO A 59 -8.35 16.28 8.36
CA PRO A 59 -9.34 16.65 9.37
C PRO A 59 -10.76 16.67 8.77
N THR A 60 -11.76 16.25 9.55
CA THR A 60 -13.15 16.24 9.10
C THR A 60 -13.61 17.65 8.74
N GLY A 61 -14.30 17.80 7.62
CA GLY A 61 -14.85 19.07 7.14
C GLY A 61 -13.85 19.99 6.43
N HIS A 62 -12.58 19.61 6.32
CA HIS A 62 -11.55 20.38 5.61
C HIS A 62 -11.20 19.76 4.26
N ASP A 63 -10.91 20.63 3.29
CA ASP A 63 -10.43 20.22 1.97
C ASP A 63 -8.90 20.14 1.97
N ALA A 64 -8.36 19.01 1.56
CA ALA A 64 -6.95 18.84 1.23
C ALA A 64 -6.78 18.84 -0.29
N LYS A 65 -5.79 19.58 -0.80
CA LYS A 65 -5.48 19.65 -2.23
C LYS A 65 -4.21 18.88 -2.56
N GLY A 66 -4.21 18.22 -3.71
CA GLY A 66 -3.03 17.54 -4.21
C GLY A 66 -2.62 16.32 -3.36
N LEU A 67 -3.59 15.54 -2.87
CA LEU A 67 -3.31 14.34 -2.09
C LEU A 67 -2.64 13.28 -2.96
N VAL A 68 -1.55 12.70 -2.45
CA VAL A 68 -0.85 11.57 -3.07
C VAL A 68 -0.65 10.50 -2.00
N LEU A 69 -1.20 9.32 -2.24
CA LEU A 69 -1.11 8.17 -1.35
C LEU A 69 -0.44 7.00 -2.07
N PRO A 70 0.85 6.75 -1.85
CA PRO A 70 1.52 5.56 -2.36
C PRO A 70 1.15 4.34 -1.51
N GLU A 71 0.93 3.21 -2.17
CA GLU A 71 0.71 1.91 -1.57
C GLU A 71 1.91 1.01 -1.86
N PHE A 72 2.44 0.37 -0.84
CA PHE A 72 3.59 -0.53 -0.95
C PHE A 72 3.19 -1.96 -0.58
N ASP A 73 3.87 -2.95 -1.17
CA ASP A 73 3.76 -4.34 -0.75
C ASP A 73 4.57 -4.62 0.51
N LEU A 74 4.48 -5.86 1.02
CA LEU A 74 5.22 -6.30 2.22
C LEU A 74 6.75 -6.23 2.05
N GLN A 75 7.24 -6.22 0.82
CA GLN A 75 8.65 -6.08 0.47
C GLN A 75 9.08 -4.62 0.31
N GLY A 76 8.15 -3.66 0.45
CA GLY A 76 8.40 -2.23 0.31
C GLY A 76 8.46 -1.74 -1.13
N ARG A 77 7.99 -2.52 -2.10
CA ARG A 77 7.92 -2.12 -3.52
C ARG A 77 6.62 -1.37 -3.78
N LEU A 78 6.68 -0.35 -4.62
CA LEU A 78 5.52 0.43 -5.00
C LEU A 78 4.53 -0.46 -5.76
N ARG A 79 3.32 -0.58 -5.22
CA ARG A 79 2.25 -1.42 -5.72
C ARG A 79 1.11 -0.62 -6.31
N GLY A 80 0.84 0.55 -5.74
CA GLY A 80 -0.23 1.44 -6.18
C GLY A 80 0.06 2.87 -5.78
N LYS A 81 -0.61 3.81 -6.44
CA LYS A 81 -0.58 5.22 -6.11
C LYS A 81 -1.94 5.83 -6.39
N LEU A 82 -2.56 6.41 -5.37
CA LEU A 82 -3.77 7.20 -5.49
C LEU A 82 -3.39 8.68 -5.46
N GLU A 83 -3.83 9.42 -6.47
CA GLU A 83 -3.68 10.86 -6.58
C GLU A 83 -5.09 11.48 -6.64
N ALA A 84 -5.32 12.54 -5.88
CA ALA A 84 -6.59 13.26 -5.90
C ALA A 84 -6.34 14.77 -5.92
N GLY A 85 -7.05 15.48 -6.80
CA GLY A 85 -6.97 16.94 -6.90
C GLY A 85 -7.51 17.60 -5.64
N VAL A 86 -8.66 17.17 -5.15
CA VAL A 86 -9.26 17.58 -3.89
C VAL A 86 -9.75 16.38 -3.11
N SER A 87 -9.52 16.39 -1.80
CA SER A 87 -9.94 15.35 -0.88
C SER A 87 -10.63 16.00 0.32
N ARG A 88 -11.80 15.51 0.72
CA ARG A 88 -12.56 15.99 1.86
C ARG A 88 -12.99 14.83 2.73
N ARG A 89 -12.65 14.86 3.99
CA ARG A 89 -13.17 13.90 4.96
C ARG A 89 -14.58 14.32 5.38
N VAL A 90 -15.57 13.51 5.02
CA VAL A 90 -16.98 13.76 5.32
C VAL A 90 -17.31 13.35 6.76
N ASP A 91 -16.88 12.16 7.12
CA ASP A 91 -17.07 11.57 8.45
C ASP A 91 -15.88 10.67 8.85
N GLU A 92 -16.05 9.84 9.88
CA GLU A 92 -15.00 8.94 10.38
C GLU A 92 -14.62 7.85 9.38
N GLU A 93 -15.53 7.45 8.50
CA GLU A 93 -15.37 6.33 7.59
C GLU A 93 -15.27 6.75 6.12
N HIS A 94 -15.69 7.96 5.75
CA HIS A 94 -15.81 8.37 4.35
C HIS A 94 -14.96 9.58 3.99
N ILE A 95 -14.28 9.45 2.85
CA ILE A 95 -13.55 10.54 2.22
C ILE A 95 -14.07 10.72 0.79
N GLU A 96 -14.50 11.92 0.47
CA GLU A 96 -14.80 12.33 -0.89
C GLU A 96 -13.53 12.75 -1.61
N PHE A 97 -13.38 12.28 -2.84
CA PHE A 97 -12.31 12.67 -3.73
C PHE A 97 -12.86 13.29 -5.02
N LYS A 98 -12.15 14.28 -5.53
CA LYS A 98 -12.35 14.85 -6.86
C LYS A 98 -11.06 14.71 -7.67
N GLU A 99 -11.22 14.46 -8.97
CA GLU A 99 -10.11 14.29 -9.91
C GLU A 99 -9.15 13.18 -9.45
N VAL A 100 -9.70 11.97 -9.31
CA VAL A 100 -8.96 10.80 -8.84
C VAL A 100 -8.27 10.10 -9.98
N LYS A 101 -7.02 9.78 -9.73
CA LYS A 101 -6.21 8.91 -10.55
C LYS A 101 -5.58 7.84 -9.67
N PHE A 102 -5.92 6.59 -9.90
CA PHE A 102 -5.29 5.46 -9.23
C PHE A 102 -4.46 4.67 -10.24
N THR A 103 -3.17 4.54 -9.96
CA THR A 103 -2.23 3.82 -10.82
C THR A 103 -1.73 2.59 -10.09
N THR A 104 -1.82 1.42 -10.73
CA THR A 104 -1.16 0.20 -10.25
C THR A 104 0.20 0.05 -10.93
N PHE A 105 1.10 -0.64 -10.26
CA PHE A 105 2.45 -0.87 -10.75
C PHE A 105 2.76 -2.37 -10.76
N VAL A 106 3.56 -2.80 -11.74
CA VAL A 106 4.11 -4.15 -11.79
C VAL A 106 5.23 -4.24 -10.74
N PRO A 107 5.13 -5.13 -9.75
CA PRO A 107 6.06 -5.15 -8.61
C PRO A 107 7.53 -5.33 -8.98
N GLU A 108 7.82 -6.08 -10.04
CA GLU A 108 9.20 -6.40 -10.45
C GLU A 108 9.88 -5.26 -11.19
N THR A 109 9.11 -4.43 -11.90
CA THR A 109 9.66 -3.39 -12.79
C THR A 109 9.29 -1.98 -12.37
N GLU A 110 8.37 -1.84 -11.40
CA GLU A 110 7.77 -0.57 -10.97
C GLU A 110 7.18 0.27 -12.13
N LYS A 111 6.87 -0.40 -13.25
CA LYS A 111 6.21 0.25 -14.39
C LYS A 111 4.71 0.35 -14.14
N PRO A 112 4.07 1.45 -14.55
CA PRO A 112 2.62 1.55 -14.54
C PRO A 112 1.99 0.42 -15.37
N ASP A 113 0.99 -0.26 -14.80
CA ASP A 113 0.25 -1.32 -15.46
C ASP A 113 -1.17 -0.85 -15.81
N LEU A 114 -1.93 -0.44 -14.80
CA LEU A 114 -3.33 -0.03 -14.96
C LEU A 114 -3.52 1.37 -14.37
N GLU A 115 -4.29 2.19 -15.06
CA GLU A 115 -4.70 3.52 -14.61
C GLU A 115 -6.23 3.58 -14.53
N ILE A 116 -6.75 4.01 -13.37
CA ILE A 116 -8.16 4.26 -13.14
C ILE A 116 -8.35 5.75 -12.94
N SER A 117 -9.26 6.36 -13.70
CA SER A 117 -9.58 7.78 -13.62
C SER A 117 -11.05 7.99 -13.29
N MET A 118 -11.34 8.83 -12.29
CA MET A 118 -12.68 9.17 -11.84
C MET A 118 -12.75 10.66 -11.55
N THR A 119 -13.80 11.34 -12.01
CA THR A 119 -14.00 12.76 -11.72
C THR A 119 -14.39 13.01 -10.27
N ALA A 120 -15.20 12.11 -9.70
CA ALA A 120 -15.61 12.15 -8.31
C ALA A 120 -15.76 10.72 -7.77
N SER A 121 -15.42 10.52 -6.51
CA SER A 121 -15.56 9.23 -5.84
C SER A 121 -15.65 9.39 -4.34
N VAL A 122 -16.19 8.37 -3.66
CA VAL A 122 -16.23 8.25 -2.22
C VAL A 122 -15.45 7.02 -1.82
N PHE A 123 -14.52 7.18 -0.93
CA PHE A 123 -13.71 6.11 -0.37
C PHE A 123 -14.18 5.77 1.04
N ASN A 124 -14.49 4.51 1.28
CA ASN A 124 -14.79 4.03 2.62
C ASN A 124 -13.52 3.45 3.25
N LEU A 125 -13.07 4.07 4.33
CA LEU A 125 -11.84 3.71 5.06
C LEU A 125 -11.91 2.33 5.70
N LYS A 126 -13.11 1.88 6.08
CA LYS A 126 -13.31 0.62 6.78
C LYS A 126 -13.34 -0.57 5.83
N THR A 127 -14.07 -0.43 4.72
CA THR A 127 -14.19 -1.49 3.72
C THR A 127 -13.09 -1.44 2.67
N GLN A 128 -12.34 -0.35 2.58
CA GLN A 128 -11.31 -0.09 1.56
C GLN A 128 -11.87 -0.10 0.13
N VAL A 129 -13.12 0.33 0.00
CA VAL A 129 -13.83 0.40 -1.29
C VAL A 129 -13.93 1.84 -1.76
N LEU A 130 -13.56 2.08 -3.00
CA LEU A 130 -13.70 3.33 -3.71
C LEU A 130 -14.88 3.25 -4.67
N ASN A 131 -15.90 4.06 -4.43
CA ASN A 131 -17.13 4.11 -5.22
C ASN A 131 -17.20 5.41 -6.04
N SER A 132 -17.61 5.28 -7.29
CA SER A 132 -17.88 6.44 -8.16
C SER A 132 -19.23 6.25 -8.84
N ASP A 133 -20.12 7.23 -8.65
CA ASP A 133 -21.42 7.32 -9.33
C ASP A 133 -21.36 8.16 -10.61
N VAL A 134 -20.16 8.52 -11.04
CA VAL A 134 -19.91 9.24 -12.29
C VAL A 134 -19.04 8.40 -13.20
N ARG A 135 -19.11 8.74 -14.51
CA ARG A 135 -18.37 8.00 -15.53
C ARG A 135 -16.90 7.86 -15.17
N SER A 136 -16.46 6.62 -15.11
CA SER A 136 -15.11 6.23 -14.76
C SER A 136 -14.45 5.52 -15.93
N THR A 137 -13.12 5.62 -16.03
CA THR A 137 -12.33 5.01 -17.09
C THR A 137 -11.19 4.22 -16.50
N VAL A 138 -11.01 3.00 -16.99
CA VAL A 138 -9.88 2.13 -16.69
C VAL A 138 -9.07 1.96 -17.96
N ARG A 139 -7.78 2.26 -17.89
CA ARG A 139 -6.87 2.20 -19.03
C ARG A 139 -5.69 1.31 -18.74
N ARG A 140 -5.33 0.51 -19.70
CA ARG A 140 -4.12 -0.28 -19.74
C ARG A 140 -3.50 -0.18 -21.13
N SER A 141 -2.30 -0.69 -21.31
CA SER A 141 -1.60 -0.63 -22.61
C SER A 141 -2.38 -1.28 -23.77
N ASP A 142 -3.13 -2.33 -23.47
CA ASP A 142 -3.85 -3.16 -24.44
C ASP A 142 -5.37 -2.90 -24.50
N PHE A 143 -5.95 -2.21 -23.50
CA PHE A 143 -7.37 -1.86 -23.53
C PHE A 143 -7.68 -0.54 -22.80
N GLU A 144 -8.87 -0.04 -23.08
CA GLU A 144 -9.54 1.02 -22.34
C GLU A 144 -11.01 0.62 -22.13
N ILE A 145 -11.49 0.70 -20.88
CA ILE A 145 -12.87 0.40 -20.54
C ILE A 145 -13.45 1.54 -19.73
N SER A 146 -14.70 1.92 -20.01
CA SER A 146 -15.40 2.96 -19.25
C SER A 146 -16.82 2.52 -18.94
N GLY A 147 -17.40 3.05 -17.86
CA GLY A 147 -18.76 2.81 -17.41
C GLY A 147 -19.28 3.99 -16.60
N ASP A 148 -20.59 4.06 -16.40
CA ASP A 148 -21.22 5.19 -15.71
C ASP A 148 -20.98 5.19 -14.23
N LYS A 149 -20.80 4.00 -13.62
CA LYS A 149 -20.46 3.81 -12.22
C LYS A 149 -19.30 2.85 -12.09
N MET A 150 -18.53 3.01 -11.01
CA MET A 150 -17.42 2.13 -10.68
C MET A 150 -17.36 1.85 -9.19
N GLU A 151 -17.13 0.59 -8.85
CA GLU A 151 -16.73 0.13 -7.53
C GLU A 151 -15.35 -0.50 -7.63
N PHE A 152 -14.42 -0.09 -6.79
CA PHE A 152 -13.06 -0.61 -6.78
C PHE A 152 -12.62 -0.96 -5.36
N GLU A 153 -12.39 -2.25 -5.11
CA GLU A 153 -11.83 -2.76 -3.87
C GLU A 153 -10.31 -2.65 -3.89
N MET A 154 -9.74 -1.80 -3.07
CA MET A 154 -8.29 -1.56 -3.05
C MET A 154 -7.50 -2.78 -2.57
N LEU A 155 -8.03 -3.54 -1.61
CA LEU A 155 -7.35 -4.72 -1.06
C LEU A 155 -7.23 -5.86 -2.06
N THR A 156 -8.34 -6.20 -2.73
CA THR A 156 -8.42 -7.32 -3.69
C THR A 156 -8.07 -6.91 -5.11
N ARG A 157 -8.01 -5.60 -5.38
CA ARG A 157 -7.80 -5.00 -6.72
C ARG A 157 -8.86 -5.41 -7.74
N LYS A 158 -10.06 -5.63 -7.27
CA LYS A 158 -11.22 -5.90 -8.11
C LYS A 158 -11.96 -4.62 -8.42
N GLY A 159 -12.23 -4.40 -9.71
CA GLY A 159 -13.05 -3.30 -10.19
C GLY A 159 -14.29 -3.81 -10.88
N THR A 160 -15.43 -3.21 -10.58
CA THR A 160 -16.72 -3.45 -11.25
C THR A 160 -17.17 -2.16 -11.91
N LEU A 161 -17.47 -2.21 -13.21
CA LEU A 161 -18.08 -1.10 -13.96
C LEU A 161 -19.53 -1.42 -14.27
N ILE A 162 -20.41 -0.44 -14.07
CA ILE A 162 -21.86 -0.58 -14.21
C ILE A 162 -22.40 0.55 -15.09
N GLY A 163 -23.34 0.23 -15.95
CA GLY A 163 -24.03 1.18 -16.83
C GLY A 163 -23.21 1.63 -18.02
N ASN A 164 -23.77 1.51 -19.22
CA ASN A 164 -23.18 1.93 -20.49
C ASN A 164 -21.69 1.58 -20.65
N VAL A 165 -21.35 0.34 -20.26
CA VAL A 165 -19.96 -0.13 -20.29
C VAL A 165 -19.49 -0.24 -21.73
N LYS A 166 -18.39 0.43 -22.04
CA LYS A 166 -17.74 0.41 -23.35
C LYS A 166 -16.27 0.00 -23.19
N MET A 167 -15.86 -1.00 -23.93
CA MET A 167 -14.47 -1.47 -23.97
C MET A 167 -13.89 -1.29 -25.37
N VAL A 168 -12.68 -0.76 -25.43
CA VAL A 168 -11.88 -0.65 -26.64
C VAL A 168 -10.58 -1.42 -26.41
N VAL A 169 -10.36 -2.45 -27.22
CA VAL A 169 -9.13 -3.25 -27.18
C VAL A 169 -8.18 -2.73 -28.26
N ARG A 170 -6.95 -2.42 -27.87
CA ARG A 170 -5.88 -1.99 -28.76
C ARG A 170 -5.03 -3.20 -29.14
N GLY A 171 -5.47 -3.96 -30.14
CA GLY A 171 -4.66 -5.05 -30.68
C GLY A 171 -3.42 -4.51 -31.41
N LYS A 172 -2.26 -5.13 -31.22
CA LYS A 172 -1.20 -5.01 -32.22
C LYS A 172 -1.76 -5.60 -33.52
N ALA A 173 -1.88 -4.81 -34.57
CA ALA A 173 -2.15 -5.33 -35.88
C ALA A 173 -1.11 -6.41 -36.17
N ARG A 174 -1.53 -7.67 -36.31
CA ARG A 174 -0.70 -8.70 -36.91
C ARG A 174 -0.50 -8.22 -38.34
N THR A 175 0.69 -7.74 -38.63
CA THR A 175 1.13 -7.64 -40.03
C THR A 175 1.21 -9.08 -40.48
N THR A 176 0.17 -9.54 -41.15
CA THR A 176 0.21 -10.76 -41.94
C THR A 176 1.22 -10.45 -43.04
N GLY A 177 2.46 -10.87 -42.81
CA GLY A 177 3.46 -10.88 -43.87
C GLY A 177 2.89 -11.65 -45.02
N ASP A 178 2.69 -10.95 -46.10
CA ASP A 178 2.41 -11.47 -47.41
C ASP A 178 3.62 -12.35 -47.79
N GLU A 179 3.45 -13.64 -47.61
CA GLU A 179 4.35 -14.66 -48.13
C GLU A 179 3.86 -14.94 -49.56
N SER A 180 4.29 -14.09 -50.48
CA SER A 180 4.15 -14.30 -51.90
C SER A 180 5.51 -14.66 -52.47
N GLN A 181 5.71 -15.95 -52.72
CA GLN A 181 6.49 -16.61 -53.76
C GLN A 181 7.90 -16.07 -54.08
#